data_b800bb693c7cc83b6a045966c127688c
#
_entry.id   b800bb693c7cc83b6a045966c127688c
#
_cell.length_a   1.000
_cell.length_b   1.000
_cell.length_c   1.000
_cell.angle_alpha   90.00
_cell.angle_beta   90.00
_cell.angle_gamma   90.00
#
_symmetry.space_group_name_H-M   'P 1'
#
loop_
_entity.id
_entity.type
_entity.pdbx_description
1 polymer ?
#
loop_
_entity_poly.entity_id
_entity_poly.type
_entity_poly.pdbx_seq_one_letter_code
_entity_poly.pdbx_strand_id
1 'polypeptide(L)' 'MGDRKAEENHDDLLLMPEAAALARMSVNTLRWLRHRGEGPTGFRLGRRVVFRRAAVEEWIAQHEKTQP' A
#
# COMPACT_ATOMS: atom_id res chain seq x y z
N MET A 1 2.93 -9.16 -25.39
CA MET A 1 3.64 -8.86 -25.17
C MET A 1 3.84 -8.04 -24.03
N GLY A 2 4.22 -7.00 -24.00
CA GLY A 2 4.44 -6.24 -22.86
C GLY A 2 3.27 -6.17 -21.95
N ASP A 3 2.16 -6.52 -22.40
CA ASP A 3 1.02 -6.48 -21.61
C ASP A 3 1.11 -7.26 -20.40
N ARG A 4 1.60 -8.43 -20.46
CA ARG A 4 1.68 -9.23 -19.37
C ARG A 4 2.55 -8.70 -18.33
N LYS A 5 3.61 -8.12 -18.71
CA LYS A 5 4.48 -7.56 -17.80
C LYS A 5 3.84 -6.45 -17.10
N ALA A 6 3.10 -5.68 -17.80
CA ALA A 6 2.42 -4.57 -17.20
C ALA A 6 1.46 -5.04 -16.14
N GLU A 7 0.83 -6.14 -16.34
CA GLU A 7 -0.06 -6.65 -15.37
C GLU A 7 0.65 -7.07 -14.11
N GLU A 8 1.77 -7.69 -14.26
CA GLU A 8 2.52 -8.08 -13.13
C GLU A 8 2.94 -6.89 -12.31
N ASN A 9 3.39 -5.85 -12.99
CA ASN A 9 3.84 -4.68 -12.29
C ASN A 9 2.68 -3.95 -11.66
N HIS A 10 1.54 -4.01 -12.30
CA HIS A 10 0.35 -3.40 -11.82
C HIS A 10 -0.01 -3.94 -10.45
N ASP A 11 0.20 -5.22 -10.23
CA ASP A 11 -0.13 -5.81 -8.97
C ASP A 11 0.87 -5.44 -7.90
N ASP A 12 2.04 -5.04 -8.30
CA ASP A 12 3.09 -4.76 -7.38
C ASP A 12 3.06 -3.36 -6.79
N LEU A 13 2.69 -2.37 -7.56
CA LEU A 13 2.65 -1.00 -7.10
C LEU A 13 1.23 -0.51 -6.98
N LEU A 14 0.93 0.08 -5.85
CA LEU A 14 -0.40 0.60 -5.57
C LEU A 14 -0.30 2.09 -5.31
N LEU A 15 -1.27 2.82 -5.79
CA LEU A 15 -1.39 4.22 -5.45
C LEU A 15 -2.11 4.29 -4.11
N MET A 16 -2.12 5.48 -3.52
CA MET A 16 -2.73 5.66 -2.20
C MET A 16 -4.17 5.13 -2.13
N PRO A 17 -5.04 5.42 -3.09
CA PRO A 17 -6.39 4.90 -3.00
C PRO A 17 -6.44 3.38 -3.08
N GLU A 18 -5.57 2.80 -3.89
CA GLU A 18 -5.54 1.35 -4.05
C GLU A 18 -5.03 0.68 -2.79
N ALA A 19 -3.99 1.27 -2.18
CA ALA A 19 -3.45 0.72 -0.95
C ALA A 19 -4.47 0.83 0.17
N ALA A 20 -5.19 1.94 0.24
CA ALA A 20 -6.21 2.12 1.26
C ALA A 20 -7.32 1.09 1.07
N ALA A 21 -7.71 0.84 -0.18
CA ALA A 21 -8.75 -0.14 -0.44
C ALA A 21 -8.31 -1.53 -0.03
N LEU A 22 -7.06 -1.87 -0.29
CA LEU A 22 -6.54 -3.18 0.08
C LEU A 22 -6.57 -3.34 1.60
N ALA A 23 -6.26 -2.28 2.32
CA ALA A 23 -6.27 -2.32 3.78
C ALA A 23 -7.64 -2.01 4.35
N ARG A 24 -8.63 -1.82 3.49
CA ARG A 24 -10.02 -1.58 3.89
C ARG A 24 -10.18 -0.34 4.75
N MET A 25 -9.52 0.72 4.40
CA MET A 25 -9.64 1.97 5.13
C MET A 25 -9.76 3.12 4.14
N SER A 26 -10.10 4.29 4.63
CA SER A 26 -10.23 5.44 3.77
C SER A 26 -8.84 5.98 3.42
N VAL A 27 -8.78 6.72 2.32
CA VAL A 27 -7.53 7.35 1.92
C VAL A 27 -7.05 8.30 3.00
N ASN A 28 -7.97 9.02 3.64
CA ASN A 28 -7.59 9.95 4.68
C ASN A 28 -6.95 9.24 5.87
N THR A 29 -7.46 8.08 6.23
CA THR A 29 -6.89 7.31 7.33
C THR A 29 -5.49 6.83 6.96
N LEU A 30 -5.31 6.36 5.73
CA LEU A 30 -4.01 5.89 5.32
C LEU A 30 -3.01 7.04 5.28
N ARG A 31 -3.45 8.20 4.80
CA ARG A 31 -2.59 9.37 4.73
C ARG A 31 -2.17 9.79 6.14
N TRP A 32 -3.10 9.74 7.07
CA TRP A 32 -2.83 10.10 8.44
C TRP A 32 -1.83 9.12 9.07
N LEU A 33 -2.01 7.83 8.84
CA LEU A 33 -1.09 6.84 9.36
C LEU A 33 0.31 7.05 8.79
N ARG A 34 0.39 7.34 7.49
CA ARG A 34 1.67 7.59 6.86
C ARG A 34 2.35 8.80 7.49
N HIS A 35 1.58 9.85 7.75
CA HIS A 35 2.12 11.05 8.33
C HIS A 35 2.70 10.75 9.72
N ARG A 36 2.10 9.84 10.43
CA ARG A 36 2.56 9.47 11.76
C ARG A 36 3.65 8.41 11.72
N GLY A 37 3.98 7.91 10.56
CA GLY A 37 4.99 6.85 10.43
C GLY A 37 4.49 5.50 10.90
N GLU A 38 3.19 5.30 10.93
CA GLU A 38 2.60 4.07 11.44
C GLU A 38 1.94 3.19 10.41
N GLY A 39 1.86 3.62 9.19
CA GLY A 39 1.21 2.82 8.15
C GLY A 39 2.18 1.91 7.45
N PRO A 40 1.73 1.28 6.38
CA PRO A 40 2.62 0.43 5.60
C PRO A 40 3.70 1.26 4.94
N THR A 41 4.81 0.63 4.61
CA THR A 41 5.92 1.31 4.00
C THR A 41 5.56 1.74 2.59
N GLY A 42 5.69 3.01 2.31
CA GLY A 42 5.47 3.55 0.98
C GLY A 42 6.63 4.45 0.60
N PHE A 43 6.66 4.89 -0.63
CA PHE A 43 7.73 5.77 -1.08
C PHE A 43 7.21 6.70 -2.17
N ARG A 44 7.97 7.75 -2.43
CA ARG A 44 7.59 8.68 -3.45
C ARG A 44 8.14 8.26 -4.76
N LEU A 45 7.29 8.26 -5.78
CA LEU A 45 7.71 7.95 -7.11
C LEU A 45 7.26 9.16 -7.92
N GLY A 46 8.17 10.08 -8.18
CA GLY A 46 7.81 11.33 -8.79
C GLY A 46 7.01 12.14 -7.80
N ARG A 47 5.80 12.49 -8.17
CA ARG A 47 4.96 13.27 -7.31
C ARG A 47 3.99 12.45 -6.51
N ARG A 48 3.98 11.14 -6.75
CA ARG A 48 2.98 10.30 -6.11
C ARG A 48 3.60 9.43 -5.05
N VAL A 49 2.82 9.12 -4.07
CA VAL A 49 3.22 8.17 -3.05
C VAL A 49 2.66 6.83 -3.48
N VAL A 50 3.50 5.82 -3.52
CA VAL A 50 3.11 4.49 -3.94
C VAL A 50 3.55 3.48 -2.88
N PHE A 51 2.95 2.30 -2.95
CA PHE A 51 3.24 1.24 -2.00
C PHE A 51 3.40 -0.05 -2.77
N ARG A 52 4.30 -0.89 -2.35
CA ARG A 52 4.35 -2.22 -2.90
C ARG A 52 3.19 -2.99 -2.28
N ARG A 53 2.50 -3.77 -3.09
CA ARG A 53 1.39 -4.57 -2.56
C ARG A 53 1.88 -5.44 -1.42
N ALA A 54 3.05 -6.06 -1.57
CA ALA A 54 3.60 -6.91 -0.54
C ALA A 54 3.82 -6.16 0.77
N ALA A 55 4.20 -4.89 0.69
CA ALA A 55 4.44 -4.10 1.89
C ALA A 55 3.14 -3.85 2.63
N VAL A 56 2.06 -3.60 1.89
CA VAL A 56 0.76 -3.35 2.51
C VAL A 56 0.27 -4.65 3.14
N GLU A 57 0.44 -5.76 2.44
CA GLU A 57 -0.01 -7.05 2.96
C GLU A 57 0.78 -7.45 4.20
N GLU A 58 2.07 -7.15 4.20
CA GLU A 58 2.90 -7.47 5.34
C GLU A 58 2.47 -6.64 6.57
N TRP A 59 2.17 -5.37 6.34
CA TRP A 59 1.73 -4.49 7.41
C TRP A 59 0.41 -5.01 8.00
N ILE A 60 -0.51 -5.44 7.13
CA ILE A 60 -1.77 -6.00 7.58
C ILE A 60 -1.51 -7.27 8.39
N ALA A 61 -0.64 -8.13 7.89
CA ALA A 61 -0.35 -9.39 8.57
C ALA A 61 0.25 -9.16 9.95
N GLN A 62 1.08 -8.14 10.08
CA GLN A 62 1.67 -7.85 11.38
C GLN A 62 0.63 -7.37 12.37
N HIS A 63 -0.33 -6.59 11.89
CA HIS A 63 -1.39 -6.14 12.77
C HIS A 63 -2.27 -7.31 13.19
N GLU A 64 -2.48 -8.24 12.27
CA GLU A 64 -3.28 -9.41 12.57
C GLU A 64 -2.63 -10.23 13.67
N LYS A 65 -1.32 -10.32 13.65
CA LYS A 65 -0.62 -11.12 14.64
C LYS A 65 -0.61 -10.49 16.00
N THR A 66 -0.66 -9.18 16.08
CA THR A 66 -0.55 -8.50 17.35
C THR A 66 -1.90 -8.27 18.02
N GLN A 67 -2.98 -8.58 17.33
CA GLN A 67 -4.30 -8.37 17.90
C GLN A 67 -4.74 -9.63 18.62
N PRO A 68 -5.47 -9.51 19.70
CA PRO A 68 -5.95 -10.66 20.43
C PRO A 68 -7.03 -11.42 19.68
#